data_11bbfc1b99930cda6db258409642cd63
#
_entry.id   11bbfc1b99930cda6db258409642cd63
#
_cell.length_a   1.000
_cell.length_b   1.000
_cell.length_c   1.000
_cell.angle_alpha   90.00
_cell.angle_beta   90.00
_cell.angle_gamma   90.00
#
_symmetry.space_group_name_H-M   'P 1'
#
loop_
_entity.id
_entity.type
_entity.pdbx_description
1 polymer ?
#
loop_
_entity_poly.entity_id
_entity_poly.type
_entity_poly.pdbx_seq_one_letter_code
_entity_poly.pdbx_strand_id
1 'polypeptide(L)'
;MSNSPLATYTRITKNKTSPRNHAIDTITIHCIVGQWTAKQGCDYFATTDRQCSTNYVVGKDGSIGLSVDEKDRSWCSSNGTNDNRAITIEVASDTTHPYAVTAKAYAALLDLVTDICKRNGIKKLVWSTNKNDRVNHRNGCNMTVHRDFANKACPGEYLYSRHGEIASEVNRRLRGASAGGGVVVTPPTAEKPTGGTTGATVTPYLVRVKITNLNIRKGPGTNYGATGYIQPGIYTIVAESTGKGASKWGKLKSGAGWISLDYATKT
;
A
#
# COMPACT_ATOMS: atom_id res chain seq x y z
N MET A 1 16.06 -13.12 -16.89
CA MET A 1 15.36 -12.08 -16.12
C MET A 1 16.13 -10.78 -16.28
N SER A 2 15.47 -9.72 -16.68
CA SER A 2 16.03 -8.37 -16.81
C SER A 2 15.50 -7.49 -15.70
N ASN A 3 16.30 -6.56 -15.19
CA ASN A 3 15.87 -5.56 -14.22
C ASN A 3 14.89 -4.56 -14.85
N SER A 4 14.15 -3.84 -14.03
CA SER A 4 13.23 -2.80 -14.50
C SER A 4 13.98 -1.65 -15.16
N PRO A 5 13.60 -1.23 -16.38
CA PRO A 5 14.16 -0.06 -17.05
C PRO A 5 13.76 1.26 -16.37
N LEU A 6 12.83 1.23 -15.41
CA LEU A 6 12.41 2.39 -14.64
C LEU A 6 13.42 2.77 -13.56
N ALA A 7 14.39 1.89 -13.24
CA ALA A 7 15.45 2.19 -12.30
C ALA A 7 16.45 3.17 -12.93
N THR A 8 16.52 4.40 -12.39
CA THR A 8 17.42 5.48 -12.86
C THR A 8 18.72 5.55 -12.07
N TYR A 9 18.81 4.80 -11.00
CA TYR A 9 20.02 4.68 -10.18
C TYR A 9 20.25 3.21 -9.82
N THR A 10 21.50 2.75 -9.93
CA THR A 10 21.89 1.38 -9.57
C THR A 10 23.10 1.38 -8.65
N ARG A 11 22.97 0.74 -7.51
CA ARG A 11 24.09 0.44 -6.61
C ARG A 11 23.84 -0.90 -5.94
N ILE A 12 24.47 -1.94 -6.48
CA ILE A 12 24.27 -3.30 -6.03
C ILE A 12 24.96 -3.55 -4.70
N THR A 13 24.21 -4.10 -3.75
CA THR A 13 24.73 -4.50 -2.43
C THR A 13 25.33 -5.90 -2.44
N LYS A 14 26.25 -6.15 -1.50
CA LYS A 14 26.76 -7.50 -1.18
C LYS A 14 25.75 -8.37 -0.42
N ASN A 15 24.79 -7.77 0.24
CA ASN A 15 23.78 -8.44 1.07
C ASN A 15 22.69 -9.08 0.20
N LYS A 16 23.04 -10.16 -0.48
CA LYS A 16 22.13 -10.90 -1.39
C LYS A 16 22.51 -12.36 -1.48
N THR A 17 21.60 -13.20 -1.93
CA THR A 17 21.90 -14.57 -2.33
C THR A 17 21.76 -14.68 -3.85
N SER A 18 22.78 -15.19 -4.50
CA SER A 18 22.83 -15.30 -5.97
C SER A 18 23.07 -16.76 -6.38
N PRO A 19 22.28 -17.27 -7.33
CA PRO A 19 21.01 -16.73 -7.78
C PRO A 19 19.86 -17.00 -6.78
N ARG A 20 18.67 -16.40 -7.01
CA ARG A 20 17.44 -16.89 -6.33
C ARG A 20 17.11 -18.30 -6.80
N ASN A 21 16.45 -19.07 -5.96
CA ASN A 21 16.12 -20.46 -6.23
C ASN A 21 14.66 -20.70 -6.67
N HIS A 22 13.93 -19.63 -6.97
CA HIS A 22 12.52 -19.69 -7.37
C HIS A 22 12.21 -18.64 -8.45
N ALA A 23 11.23 -18.91 -9.30
CA ALA A 23 10.69 -17.91 -10.22
C ALA A 23 10.03 -16.75 -9.44
N ILE A 24 10.07 -15.55 -10.03
CA ILE A 24 9.41 -14.38 -9.44
C ILE A 24 7.92 -14.49 -9.68
N ASP A 25 7.15 -14.65 -8.62
CA ASP A 25 5.70 -14.75 -8.63
C ASP A 25 5.01 -13.92 -7.54
N THR A 26 5.79 -13.23 -6.72
CA THR A 26 5.33 -12.51 -5.54
C THR A 26 5.88 -11.08 -5.51
N ILE A 27 5.09 -10.17 -4.97
CA ILE A 27 5.50 -8.79 -4.68
C ILE A 27 5.43 -8.56 -3.17
N THR A 28 6.52 -8.06 -2.57
CA THR A 28 6.56 -7.67 -1.16
C THR A 28 6.90 -6.20 -1.04
N ILE A 29 5.94 -5.40 -0.57
CA ILE A 29 6.09 -3.96 -0.40
C ILE A 29 6.44 -3.66 1.05
N HIS A 30 7.49 -2.85 1.24
CA HIS A 30 8.00 -2.37 2.51
C HIS A 30 7.95 -0.85 2.61
N CYS A 31 8.23 -0.30 3.79
CA CYS A 31 8.47 1.13 3.98
C CYS A 31 9.82 1.38 4.66
N ILE A 32 10.58 2.32 4.07
CA ILE A 32 11.84 2.81 4.64
C ILE A 32 11.54 3.77 5.77
N VAL A 33 11.16 3.79 6.75
CA VAL A 33 10.95 4.79 7.83
C VAL A 33 11.89 6.00 7.69
N GLY A 34 11.75 6.71 6.56
CA GLY A 34 12.60 7.86 6.18
C GLY A 34 12.21 8.44 4.83
N GLN A 35 12.31 9.77 4.72
CA GLN A 35 11.99 10.54 3.50
C GLN A 35 13.22 10.60 2.55
N TRP A 36 13.66 9.43 2.12
CA TRP A 36 14.85 9.27 1.30
C TRP A 36 14.56 9.34 -0.21
N THR A 37 15.56 9.71 -0.99
CA THR A 37 15.58 9.46 -2.43
C THR A 37 15.99 8.01 -2.68
N ALA A 38 15.73 7.50 -3.90
CA ALA A 38 16.15 6.15 -4.27
C ALA A 38 17.67 5.98 -4.16
N LYS A 39 18.45 7.03 -4.52
CA LYS A 39 19.91 7.02 -4.37
C LYS A 39 20.33 6.81 -2.91
N GLN A 40 19.75 7.57 -1.97
CA GLN A 40 20.06 7.44 -0.55
C GLN A 40 19.76 6.05 -0.02
N GLY A 41 18.63 5.46 -0.43
CA GLY A 41 18.26 4.09 -0.03
C GLY A 41 19.22 3.04 -0.60
N CYS A 42 19.57 3.11 -1.88
CA CYS A 42 20.51 2.18 -2.47
C CYS A 42 21.92 2.34 -1.86
N ASP A 43 22.35 3.56 -1.58
CA ASP A 43 23.64 3.82 -0.93
C ASP A 43 23.66 3.22 0.48
N TYR A 44 22.60 3.37 1.23
CA TYR A 44 22.45 2.75 2.55
C TYR A 44 22.57 1.22 2.48
N PHE A 45 21.83 0.55 1.60
CA PHE A 45 21.89 -0.91 1.47
C PHE A 45 23.25 -1.42 0.98
N ALA A 46 23.97 -0.63 0.20
CA ALA A 46 25.30 -0.98 -0.28
C ALA A 46 26.41 -0.85 0.79
N THR A 47 26.20 0.00 1.79
CA THR A 47 27.23 0.34 2.79
C THR A 47 26.92 -0.12 4.20
N THR A 48 25.65 -0.50 4.48
CA THR A 48 25.25 -0.93 5.83
C THR A 48 25.90 -2.27 6.22
N ASP A 49 26.31 -2.38 7.48
CA ASP A 49 26.76 -3.64 8.09
C ASP A 49 25.59 -4.54 8.52
N ARG A 50 24.36 -4.03 8.44
CA ARG A 50 23.15 -4.85 8.66
C ARG A 50 23.00 -5.84 7.52
N GLN A 51 22.65 -7.07 7.85
CA GLN A 51 22.35 -8.12 6.87
C GLN A 51 20.95 -7.92 6.31
N CYS A 52 20.75 -6.84 5.57
CA CYS A 52 19.47 -6.50 4.94
C CYS A 52 19.69 -5.87 3.57
N SER A 53 18.69 -6.04 2.71
CA SER A 53 18.66 -5.45 1.36
C SER A 53 17.25 -5.51 0.79
N THR A 54 17.05 -4.87 -0.35
CA THR A 54 15.84 -4.91 -1.16
C THR A 54 16.19 -4.97 -2.64
N ASN A 55 15.29 -5.46 -3.50
CA ASN A 55 15.53 -5.38 -4.94
C ASN A 55 15.47 -3.92 -5.40
N TYR A 56 14.40 -3.22 -5.05
CA TYR A 56 14.19 -1.84 -5.46
C TYR A 56 13.94 -0.90 -4.29
N VAL A 57 14.35 0.35 -4.48
CA VAL A 57 14.01 1.49 -3.62
C VAL A 57 13.19 2.48 -4.42
N VAL A 58 12.06 2.90 -3.88
CA VAL A 58 11.25 4.00 -4.41
C VAL A 58 11.42 5.22 -3.51
N GLY A 59 12.01 6.28 -4.05
CA GLY A 59 12.28 7.52 -3.33
C GLY A 59 11.04 8.40 -3.15
N LYS A 60 11.08 9.30 -2.17
CA LYS A 60 10.02 10.29 -1.89
C LYS A 60 9.68 11.18 -3.09
N ASP A 61 10.63 11.37 -3.98
CA ASP A 61 10.56 12.18 -5.21
C ASP A 61 10.03 11.40 -6.41
N GLY A 62 9.75 10.09 -6.23
CA GLY A 62 9.35 9.17 -7.29
C GLY A 62 10.53 8.54 -8.05
N SER A 63 11.77 8.82 -7.66
CA SER A 63 12.95 8.13 -8.20
C SER A 63 12.90 6.63 -7.88
N ILE A 64 13.46 5.80 -8.77
CA ILE A 64 13.54 4.35 -8.58
C ILE A 64 15.00 3.94 -8.66
N GLY A 65 15.44 3.16 -7.67
CA GLY A 65 16.79 2.62 -7.59
C GLY A 65 16.79 1.10 -7.54
N LEU A 66 17.83 0.49 -8.09
CA LEU A 66 18.10 -0.94 -8.04
C LEU A 66 19.22 -1.22 -7.03
N SER A 67 18.95 -2.05 -6.04
CA SER A 67 19.90 -2.42 -4.99
C SER A 67 20.29 -3.92 -5.03
N VAL A 68 19.39 -4.80 -5.53
CA VAL A 68 19.67 -6.20 -5.79
C VAL A 68 19.03 -6.57 -7.13
N ASP A 69 19.80 -7.20 -8.02
CA ASP A 69 19.28 -7.69 -9.31
C ASP A 69 18.07 -8.61 -9.13
N GLU A 70 17.10 -8.55 -10.04
CA GLU A 70 15.92 -9.43 -9.98
C GLU A 70 16.28 -10.93 -10.06
N LYS A 71 17.39 -11.30 -10.68
CA LYS A 71 17.89 -12.68 -10.70
C LYS A 71 18.40 -13.17 -9.34
N ASP A 72 18.62 -12.27 -8.40
CA ASP A 72 19.16 -12.55 -7.07
C ASP A 72 18.09 -12.34 -6.00
N ARG A 73 18.21 -13.03 -4.88
CA ARG A 73 17.36 -12.88 -3.72
C ARG A 73 17.87 -11.76 -2.83
N SER A 74 17.03 -10.78 -2.54
CA SER A 74 17.28 -9.79 -1.47
C SER A 74 17.09 -10.41 -0.07
N TRP A 75 17.55 -9.73 0.96
CA TRP A 75 17.35 -10.09 2.37
C TRP A 75 16.46 -9.05 3.04
N CYS A 76 15.15 -9.10 2.77
CA CYS A 76 14.24 -8.01 3.09
C CYS A 76 13.15 -8.37 4.10
N SER A 77 12.45 -9.48 3.89
CA SER A 77 11.24 -9.81 4.66
C SER A 77 11.49 -10.61 5.94
N SER A 78 12.74 -10.89 6.29
CA SER A 78 13.12 -11.83 7.36
C SER A 78 12.68 -13.28 7.06
N ASN A 79 12.36 -13.60 5.81
CA ASN A 79 11.94 -14.92 5.36
C ASN A 79 12.54 -15.26 4.00
N GLY A 80 13.54 -16.15 3.99
CA GLY A 80 14.26 -16.51 2.77
C GLY A 80 13.38 -17.19 1.72
N THR A 81 12.35 -17.93 2.11
CA THR A 81 11.40 -18.56 1.18
C THR A 81 10.59 -17.50 0.45
N ASN A 82 10.06 -16.53 1.19
CA ASN A 82 9.34 -15.38 0.59
C ASN A 82 10.27 -14.59 -0.34
N ASP A 83 11.47 -14.22 0.13
CA ASP A 83 12.39 -13.37 -0.64
C ASP A 83 12.91 -14.06 -1.91
N ASN A 84 12.95 -15.40 -1.95
CA ASN A 84 13.25 -16.15 -3.17
C ASN A 84 12.15 -16.04 -4.24
N ARG A 85 10.89 -15.90 -3.84
CA ARG A 85 9.72 -15.74 -4.71
C ARG A 85 9.45 -14.29 -5.06
N ALA A 86 9.80 -13.38 -4.15
CA ALA A 86 9.36 -12.00 -4.21
C ALA A 86 10.37 -11.07 -4.88
N ILE A 87 9.84 -10.07 -5.60
CA ILE A 87 10.54 -8.79 -5.72
C ILE A 87 10.14 -7.95 -4.52
N THR A 88 11.14 -7.54 -3.75
CA THR A 88 10.96 -6.68 -2.58
C THR A 88 11.20 -5.24 -2.94
N ILE A 89 10.35 -4.35 -2.44
CA ILE A 89 10.37 -2.92 -2.76
C ILE A 89 10.27 -2.11 -1.47
N GLU A 90 11.29 -1.35 -1.17
CA GLU A 90 11.29 -0.40 -0.07
C GLU A 90 10.86 0.99 -0.56
N VAL A 91 9.80 1.53 0.03
CA VAL A 91 9.23 2.83 -0.34
C VAL A 91 9.54 3.86 0.73
N ALA A 92 10.07 5.01 0.35
CA ALA A 92 10.30 6.13 1.26
C ALA A 92 8.99 6.59 1.92
N SER A 93 9.01 6.72 3.23
CA SER A 93 7.82 7.03 4.03
C SER A 93 8.13 8.02 5.15
N ASP A 94 7.08 8.52 5.80
CA ASP A 94 7.23 9.26 7.05
C ASP A 94 7.85 8.37 8.14
N THR A 95 8.43 9.01 9.15
CA THR A 95 9.11 8.34 10.27
C THR A 95 8.16 7.91 11.38
N THR A 96 6.91 8.36 11.33
CA THR A 96 5.88 8.09 12.33
C THR A 96 4.64 7.48 11.70
N HIS A 97 3.83 6.81 12.52
CA HIS A 97 2.53 6.27 12.11
C HIS A 97 1.66 7.39 11.45
N PRO A 98 1.01 7.11 10.33
CA PRO A 98 0.81 5.82 9.64
C PRO A 98 1.93 5.45 8.65
N TYR A 99 3.10 6.10 8.66
CA TYR A 99 4.21 5.92 7.72
C TYR A 99 3.78 6.25 6.29
N ALA A 100 3.21 7.44 6.12
CA ALA A 100 2.68 7.90 4.85
C ALA A 100 3.79 8.03 3.80
N VAL A 101 3.45 7.73 2.54
CA VAL A 101 4.33 7.93 1.40
C VAL A 101 3.84 9.11 0.57
N THR A 102 4.75 9.78 -0.16
CA THR A 102 4.37 10.88 -1.04
C THR A 102 3.56 10.37 -2.24
N ALA A 103 2.77 11.25 -2.85
CA ALA A 103 2.04 10.91 -4.08
C ALA A 103 2.98 10.48 -5.22
N LYS A 104 4.17 11.09 -5.31
CA LYS A 104 5.19 10.73 -6.31
C LYS A 104 5.73 9.33 -6.07
N ALA A 105 6.06 8.98 -4.80
CA ALA A 105 6.50 7.66 -4.44
C ALA A 105 5.40 6.60 -4.70
N TYR A 106 4.15 6.92 -4.38
CA TYR A 106 3.02 6.01 -4.61
C TYR A 106 2.79 5.76 -6.11
N ALA A 107 2.83 6.80 -6.94
CA ALA A 107 2.72 6.67 -8.40
C ALA A 107 3.86 5.81 -8.98
N ALA A 108 5.11 6.10 -8.60
CA ALA A 108 6.29 5.34 -9.03
C ALA A 108 6.23 3.87 -8.57
N LEU A 109 5.71 3.60 -7.36
CA LEU A 109 5.47 2.24 -6.89
C LEU A 109 4.50 1.48 -7.81
N LEU A 110 3.39 2.10 -8.22
CA LEU A 110 2.42 1.48 -9.14
C LEU A 110 3.02 1.21 -10.51
N ASP A 111 3.83 2.13 -11.04
CA ASP A 111 4.54 1.97 -12.32
C ASP A 111 5.54 0.81 -12.23
N LEU A 112 6.37 0.78 -11.19
CA LEU A 112 7.38 -0.25 -10.97
C LEU A 112 6.74 -1.64 -10.79
N VAL A 113 5.72 -1.77 -9.95
CA VAL A 113 5.04 -3.06 -9.74
C VAL A 113 4.37 -3.55 -11.01
N THR A 114 3.78 -2.65 -11.81
CA THR A 114 3.19 -3.01 -13.10
C THR A 114 4.25 -3.52 -14.08
N ASP A 115 5.39 -2.86 -14.16
CA ASP A 115 6.51 -3.28 -15.00
C ASP A 115 7.06 -4.64 -14.57
N ILE A 116 7.32 -4.84 -13.28
CA ILE A 116 7.78 -6.12 -12.73
C ILE A 116 6.79 -7.24 -13.08
N CYS A 117 5.50 -7.03 -12.88
CA CYS A 117 4.47 -8.02 -13.19
C CYS A 117 4.49 -8.40 -14.69
N LYS A 118 4.57 -7.42 -15.58
CA LYS A 118 4.63 -7.65 -17.04
C LYS A 118 5.85 -8.49 -17.42
N ARG A 119 7.04 -8.11 -16.95
CA ARG A 119 8.31 -8.78 -17.30
C ARG A 119 8.43 -10.19 -16.73
N ASN A 120 7.83 -10.43 -15.57
CA ASN A 120 7.89 -11.72 -14.89
C ASN A 120 6.64 -12.60 -15.12
N GLY A 121 5.73 -12.19 -16.01
CA GLY A 121 4.55 -12.99 -16.38
C GLY A 121 3.47 -13.09 -15.30
N ILE A 122 3.49 -12.19 -14.30
CA ILE A 122 2.45 -12.11 -13.26
C ILE A 122 1.20 -11.48 -13.88
N LYS A 123 0.23 -12.33 -14.23
CA LYS A 123 -0.99 -11.90 -14.93
C LYS A 123 -1.96 -11.11 -14.04
N LYS A 124 -1.89 -11.34 -12.71
CA LYS A 124 -2.81 -10.74 -11.74
C LYS A 124 -2.14 -10.68 -10.37
N LEU A 125 -2.27 -9.54 -9.70
CA LEU A 125 -1.98 -9.42 -8.27
C LEU A 125 -3.23 -9.73 -7.45
N VAL A 126 -3.04 -10.52 -6.40
CA VAL A 126 -4.10 -10.90 -5.46
C VAL A 126 -3.63 -10.59 -4.04
N TRP A 127 -4.36 -9.71 -3.38
CA TRP A 127 -4.18 -9.38 -1.98
C TRP A 127 -5.29 -10.03 -1.15
N SER A 128 -4.94 -10.57 0.01
CA SER A 128 -5.88 -11.01 1.05
C SER A 128 -5.62 -10.27 2.35
N THR A 129 -6.66 -9.91 3.08
CA THR A 129 -6.53 -9.38 4.44
C THR A 129 -6.15 -10.47 5.45
N ASN A 130 -6.33 -11.74 5.09
CA ASN A 130 -5.95 -12.89 5.89
C ASN A 130 -4.45 -13.22 5.70
N LYS A 131 -3.67 -13.14 6.77
CA LYS A 131 -2.24 -13.49 6.76
C LYS A 131 -1.96 -14.90 6.25
N ASN A 132 -2.78 -15.89 6.64
CA ASN A 132 -2.58 -17.28 6.22
C ASN A 132 -2.73 -17.47 4.70
N ASP A 133 -3.59 -16.69 4.04
CA ASP A 133 -3.70 -16.73 2.58
C ASP A 133 -2.43 -16.17 1.94
N ARG A 134 -1.89 -15.08 2.48
CA ARG A 134 -0.68 -14.44 1.94
C ARG A 134 0.55 -15.33 2.09
N VAL A 135 0.79 -15.82 3.29
CA VAL A 135 1.98 -16.64 3.61
C VAL A 135 1.97 -17.98 2.87
N ASN A 136 0.79 -18.56 2.67
CA ASN A 136 0.62 -19.86 2.02
C ASN A 136 0.16 -19.76 0.56
N HIS A 137 0.16 -18.56 -0.03
CA HIS A 137 -0.27 -18.30 -1.42
C HIS A 137 -1.65 -18.88 -1.77
N ARG A 138 -2.57 -18.95 -0.79
CA ARG A 138 -3.93 -19.49 -0.99
C ARG A 138 -4.73 -18.56 -1.90
N ASN A 139 -5.65 -19.14 -2.65
CA ASN A 139 -6.54 -18.41 -3.57
C ASN A 139 -5.77 -17.52 -4.58
N GLY A 140 -4.53 -17.90 -4.93
CA GLY A 140 -3.68 -17.17 -5.85
C GLY A 140 -3.05 -15.91 -5.24
N CYS A 141 -3.10 -15.74 -3.91
CA CYS A 141 -2.50 -14.61 -3.23
C CYS A 141 -1.00 -14.56 -3.49
N ASN A 142 -0.51 -13.44 -3.99
CA ASN A 142 0.88 -13.22 -4.38
C ASN A 142 1.40 -11.82 -3.99
N MET A 143 0.78 -11.24 -2.99
CA MET A 143 1.29 -10.05 -2.30
C MET A 143 1.49 -10.38 -0.83
N THR A 144 2.67 -10.08 -0.31
CA THR A 144 3.05 -10.29 1.08
C THR A 144 3.61 -9.01 1.68
N VAL A 145 3.78 -8.99 2.99
CA VAL A 145 4.33 -7.85 3.72
C VAL A 145 5.28 -8.32 4.82
N HIS A 146 6.20 -7.47 5.27
CA HIS A 146 7.18 -7.83 6.30
C HIS A 146 6.53 -8.32 7.60
N ARG A 147 5.43 -7.71 8.04
CA ARG A 147 4.70 -8.13 9.26
C ARG A 147 4.09 -9.53 9.17
N ASP A 148 4.08 -10.14 7.99
CA ASP A 148 3.66 -11.53 7.85
C ASP A 148 4.70 -12.50 8.41
N PHE A 149 5.98 -12.12 8.42
CA PHE A 149 7.11 -12.98 8.73
C PHE A 149 7.88 -12.57 9.99
N ALA A 150 7.72 -11.32 10.45
CA ALA A 150 8.39 -10.81 11.63
C ALA A 150 7.49 -9.81 12.38
N ASN A 151 7.75 -9.61 13.67
CA ASN A 151 7.06 -8.59 14.47
C ASN A 151 7.56 -7.20 14.09
N LYS A 152 7.02 -6.63 13.02
CA LYS A 152 7.39 -5.34 12.45
C LYS A 152 6.16 -4.52 12.09
N ALA A 153 6.26 -3.18 12.19
CA ALA A 153 5.23 -2.27 11.71
C ALA A 153 5.16 -2.18 10.18
N CYS A 154 6.29 -2.50 9.49
CA CYS A 154 6.40 -2.47 8.03
C CYS A 154 5.32 -3.35 7.35
N PRO A 155 4.67 -2.86 6.29
CA PRO A 155 4.95 -1.66 5.47
C PRO A 155 4.33 -0.36 6.00
N GLY A 156 3.96 -0.27 7.27
CA GLY A 156 3.19 0.83 7.82
C GLY A 156 1.71 0.76 7.47
N GLU A 157 0.88 1.46 8.23
CA GLU A 157 -0.57 1.39 8.03
C GLU A 157 -1.01 2.06 6.72
N TYR A 158 -0.28 3.09 6.28
CA TYR A 158 -0.59 3.78 5.03
C TYR A 158 -0.55 2.84 3.82
N LEU A 159 0.53 2.08 3.64
CA LEU A 159 0.64 1.12 2.53
C LEU A 159 -0.18 -0.14 2.80
N TYR A 160 -0.19 -0.64 4.04
CA TYR A 160 -0.92 -1.86 4.39
C TYR A 160 -2.41 -1.79 4.03
N SER A 161 -3.07 -0.71 4.42
CA SER A 161 -4.49 -0.50 4.11
C SER A 161 -4.77 -0.33 2.60
N ARG A 162 -3.75 0.01 1.80
CA ARG A 162 -3.85 0.23 0.36
C ARG A 162 -3.41 -0.94 -0.52
N HIS A 163 -2.99 -2.06 0.04
CA HIS A 163 -2.55 -3.20 -0.79
C HIS A 163 -3.63 -3.71 -1.75
N GLY A 164 -4.90 -3.72 -1.34
CA GLY A 164 -6.01 -4.06 -2.22
C GLY A 164 -6.22 -3.04 -3.35
N GLU A 165 -6.01 -1.76 -3.07
CA GLU A 165 -6.05 -0.68 -4.07
C GLU A 165 -4.87 -0.80 -5.05
N ILE A 166 -3.66 -1.04 -4.54
CA ILE A 166 -2.46 -1.28 -5.36
C ILE A 166 -2.69 -2.47 -6.30
N ALA A 167 -3.18 -3.60 -5.77
CA ALA A 167 -3.50 -4.77 -6.59
C ALA A 167 -4.52 -4.46 -7.69
N SER A 168 -5.59 -3.74 -7.36
CA SER A 168 -6.66 -3.36 -8.29
C SER A 168 -6.13 -2.47 -9.41
N GLU A 169 -5.33 -1.45 -9.07
CA GLU A 169 -4.79 -0.50 -10.05
C GLU A 169 -3.74 -1.16 -10.96
N VAL A 170 -2.83 -1.97 -10.39
CA VAL A 170 -1.86 -2.74 -11.19
C VAL A 170 -2.58 -3.70 -12.13
N ASN A 171 -3.60 -4.41 -11.65
CA ASN A 171 -4.39 -5.31 -12.49
C ASN A 171 -5.14 -4.58 -13.62
N ARG A 172 -5.61 -3.35 -13.38
CA ARG A 172 -6.21 -2.51 -14.42
C ARG A 172 -5.18 -2.19 -15.50
N ARG A 173 -3.95 -1.81 -15.11
CA ARG A 173 -2.84 -1.49 -16.04
C ARG A 173 -2.35 -2.72 -16.81
N LEU A 174 -2.33 -3.90 -16.18
CA LEU A 174 -1.96 -5.16 -16.84
C LEU A 174 -2.92 -5.56 -17.96
N ARG A 175 -4.21 -5.20 -17.84
CA ARG A 175 -5.21 -5.44 -18.90
C ARG A 175 -5.12 -4.48 -20.10
N GLY A 176 -4.13 -3.61 -20.14
CA GLY A 176 -3.94 -2.67 -21.26
C GLY A 176 -4.90 -1.47 -21.22
N ALA A 177 -5.66 -1.28 -20.14
CA ALA A 177 -6.39 -0.04 -19.94
C ALA A 177 -5.36 1.10 -19.77
N SER A 178 -5.20 1.91 -20.84
CA SER A 178 -4.37 3.10 -20.83
C SER A 178 -4.63 3.96 -19.60
N ALA A 179 -3.63 4.72 -19.17
CA ALA A 179 -3.73 5.74 -18.14
C ALA A 179 -4.65 6.92 -18.52
N GLY A 180 -5.64 6.67 -19.38
CA GLY A 180 -6.69 7.57 -19.83
C GLY A 180 -7.91 7.45 -18.95
N GLY A 181 -7.87 8.08 -17.83
CA GLY A 181 -8.87 8.14 -16.78
C GLY A 181 -8.14 8.30 -15.46
N GLY A 182 -7.49 9.44 -15.31
CA GLY A 182 -6.67 9.72 -14.13
C GLY A 182 -7.50 9.61 -12.86
N VAL A 183 -7.27 8.56 -12.11
CA VAL A 183 -7.30 8.75 -10.67
C VAL A 183 -6.02 9.53 -10.37
N VAL A 184 -6.12 10.84 -10.49
CA VAL A 184 -5.16 11.75 -9.89
C VAL A 184 -5.25 11.48 -8.39
N VAL A 185 -4.31 10.70 -7.87
CA VAL A 185 -4.07 10.62 -6.45
C VAL A 185 -3.37 11.93 -6.09
N THR A 186 -4.12 13.00 -5.98
CA THR A 186 -3.66 14.22 -5.33
C THR A 186 -3.48 13.90 -3.86
N PRO A 187 -2.35 14.32 -3.25
CA PRO A 187 -2.29 14.46 -1.80
C PRO A 187 -3.47 15.35 -1.38
N PRO A 188 -3.97 15.27 -0.16
CA PRO A 188 -4.99 16.18 0.30
C PRO A 188 -4.43 17.58 0.43
N THR A 189 -4.30 18.30 -0.68
CA THR A 189 -4.42 19.73 -0.72
C THR A 189 -5.91 20.01 -0.61
N ALA A 190 -6.27 20.91 0.30
CA ALA A 190 -7.63 21.34 0.52
C ALA A 190 -8.23 21.89 -0.78
N GLU A 191 -8.89 21.03 -1.57
CA GLU A 191 -9.76 21.44 -2.66
C GLU A 191 -11.16 20.88 -2.44
N LYS A 192 -12.09 21.82 -2.57
CA LYS A 192 -13.54 21.68 -2.41
C LYS A 192 -14.09 20.65 -3.40
N PRO A 193 -14.78 19.57 -2.95
CA PRO A 193 -15.37 18.60 -3.85
C PRO A 193 -16.61 19.16 -4.53
N THR A 194 -16.60 19.19 -5.85
CA THR A 194 -17.80 19.34 -6.67
C THR A 194 -18.30 17.95 -7.08
N GLY A 195 -19.48 17.59 -6.58
CA GLY A 195 -20.36 16.60 -7.17
C GLY A 195 -20.42 15.23 -6.49
N GLY A 196 -21.49 14.98 -5.70
CA GLY A 196 -21.96 13.64 -5.38
C GLY A 196 -22.46 13.44 -3.95
N THR A 197 -23.77 13.47 -3.77
CA THR A 197 -24.58 13.14 -2.57
C THR A 197 -24.19 13.88 -1.27
N THR A 198 -24.78 15.02 -1.12
CA THR A 198 -24.70 15.91 0.04
C THR A 198 -25.44 15.31 1.24
N GLY A 199 -24.70 14.69 2.16
CA GLY A 199 -25.14 14.58 3.53
C GLY A 199 -25.25 15.98 4.15
N ALA A 200 -26.23 16.23 5.01
CA ALA A 200 -26.34 17.48 5.73
C ALA A 200 -25.08 17.68 6.57
N THR A 201 -24.43 18.85 6.43
CA THR A 201 -23.31 19.25 7.28
C THR A 201 -23.84 19.40 8.71
N VAL A 202 -23.17 18.80 9.66
CA VAL A 202 -23.51 18.90 11.08
C VAL A 202 -22.39 19.64 11.82
N THR A 203 -22.72 20.25 12.95
CA THR A 203 -21.67 20.70 13.87
C THR A 203 -20.79 19.48 14.21
N PRO A 204 -19.47 19.57 14.00
CA PRO A 204 -18.59 18.43 14.25
C PRO A 204 -18.73 17.88 15.66
N TYR A 205 -18.87 16.56 15.78
CA TYR A 205 -18.99 15.89 17.08
C TYR A 205 -18.15 14.60 17.08
N LEU A 206 -17.88 14.09 18.28
CA LEU A 206 -17.07 12.90 18.47
C LEU A 206 -17.93 11.66 18.61
N VAL A 207 -17.47 10.56 18.01
CA VAL A 207 -18.03 9.22 18.18
C VAL A 207 -16.94 8.24 18.58
N ARG A 208 -17.28 7.28 19.42
CA ARG A 208 -16.44 6.14 19.80
C ARG A 208 -16.85 4.90 19.01
N VAL A 209 -15.93 4.35 18.25
CA VAL A 209 -16.04 3.03 17.61
C VAL A 209 -15.34 2.01 18.49
N LYS A 210 -16.02 0.88 18.79
CA LYS A 210 -15.47 -0.20 19.65
C LYS A 210 -15.14 -1.47 18.86
N ILE A 211 -15.65 -1.63 17.64
CA ILE A 211 -15.45 -2.82 16.82
C ILE A 211 -14.29 -2.64 15.84
N THR A 212 -13.63 -3.74 15.49
CA THR A 212 -12.40 -3.74 14.66
C THR A 212 -12.64 -3.86 13.15
N ASN A 213 -13.88 -4.11 12.73
CA ASN A 213 -14.25 -4.44 11.35
C ASN A 213 -15.33 -3.54 10.76
N LEU A 214 -15.53 -2.34 11.29
CA LEU A 214 -16.47 -1.39 10.73
C LEU A 214 -15.92 -0.82 9.41
N ASN A 215 -16.66 -1.05 8.32
CA ASN A 215 -16.27 -0.57 7.00
C ASN A 215 -16.29 0.95 6.91
N ILE A 216 -15.26 1.51 6.29
CA ILE A 216 -15.27 2.86 5.72
C ILE A 216 -15.73 2.74 4.27
N ARG A 217 -16.68 3.55 3.82
CA ARG A 217 -17.25 3.49 2.47
C ARG A 217 -17.11 4.83 1.74
N LYS A 218 -17.12 4.77 0.40
CA LYS A 218 -17.03 5.95 -0.48
C LYS A 218 -18.23 6.89 -0.36
N GLY A 219 -19.36 6.39 0.16
CA GLY A 219 -20.60 7.14 0.33
C GLY A 219 -21.46 6.54 1.45
N PRO A 220 -22.57 7.23 1.80
CA PRO A 220 -23.45 6.82 2.88
C PRO A 220 -24.37 5.65 2.44
N GLY A 221 -23.90 4.42 2.57
CA GLY A 221 -24.67 3.24 2.24
C GLY A 221 -23.86 2.00 1.91
N THR A 222 -24.44 0.81 2.09
CA THR A 222 -23.82 -0.48 1.73
C THR A 222 -23.71 -0.70 0.22
N ASN A 223 -24.40 0.09 -0.59
CA ASN A 223 -24.28 0.14 -2.04
C ASN A 223 -23.04 0.90 -2.53
N TYR A 224 -22.32 1.62 -1.65
CA TYR A 224 -21.05 2.22 -1.96
C TYR A 224 -19.90 1.27 -1.60
N GLY A 225 -18.89 1.21 -2.47
CA GLY A 225 -17.71 0.38 -2.24
C GLY A 225 -17.01 0.71 -0.93
N ALA A 226 -16.58 -0.32 -0.19
CA ALA A 226 -15.74 -0.15 0.99
C ALA A 226 -14.33 0.28 0.58
N THR A 227 -13.73 1.19 1.36
CA THR A 227 -12.36 1.67 1.17
C THR A 227 -11.40 1.12 2.22
N GLY A 228 -11.93 0.49 3.27
CA GLY A 228 -11.17 -0.09 4.37
C GLY A 228 -12.03 -0.28 5.61
N TYR A 229 -11.37 -0.53 6.73
CA TYR A 229 -11.99 -0.65 8.05
C TYR A 229 -11.47 0.43 8.98
N ILE A 230 -12.36 0.96 9.83
CA ILE A 230 -11.97 1.85 10.92
C ILE A 230 -11.60 1.02 12.16
N GLN A 231 -10.52 1.38 12.82
CA GLN A 231 -10.10 0.73 14.06
C GLN A 231 -10.90 1.26 15.25
N PRO A 232 -10.97 0.51 16.39
CA PRO A 232 -11.52 1.06 17.62
C PRO A 232 -10.84 2.37 17.99
N GLY A 233 -11.62 3.40 18.31
CA GLY A 233 -11.08 4.73 18.61
C GLY A 233 -12.16 5.80 18.67
N ILE A 234 -11.72 7.07 18.83
CA ILE A 234 -12.58 8.24 18.83
C ILE A 234 -12.36 8.99 17.51
N TYR A 235 -13.47 9.32 16.83
CA TYR A 235 -13.46 9.93 15.52
C TYR A 235 -14.41 11.12 15.46
N THR A 236 -14.07 12.13 14.65
CA THR A 236 -14.91 13.30 14.42
C THR A 236 -15.80 13.08 13.20
N ILE A 237 -17.10 13.27 13.38
CA ILE A 237 -18.11 13.29 12.31
C ILE A 237 -18.39 14.73 11.90
N VAL A 238 -18.41 14.99 10.59
CA VAL A 238 -18.60 16.33 10.01
C VAL A 238 -19.83 16.43 9.11
N ALA A 239 -20.44 15.32 8.75
CA ALA A 239 -21.71 15.28 8.02
C ALA A 239 -22.44 13.97 8.34
N GLU A 240 -23.77 14.01 8.29
CA GLU A 240 -24.63 12.83 8.40
C GLU A 240 -25.49 12.66 7.15
N SER A 241 -25.84 11.41 6.85
CA SER A 241 -26.79 11.07 5.78
C SER A 241 -27.55 9.80 6.11
N THR A 242 -28.75 9.66 5.56
CA THR A 242 -29.42 8.36 5.45
C THR A 242 -28.82 7.56 4.32
N GLY A 243 -28.94 6.23 4.36
CA GLY A 243 -28.42 5.37 3.31
C GLY A 243 -28.67 3.89 3.60
N LYS A 244 -28.57 3.05 2.57
CA LYS A 244 -28.84 1.62 2.70
C LYS A 244 -27.90 0.95 3.72
N GLY A 245 -28.48 0.14 4.61
CA GLY A 245 -27.70 -0.76 5.49
C GLY A 245 -27.25 -0.14 6.81
N ALA A 246 -27.73 1.04 7.17
CA ALA A 246 -27.62 1.62 8.50
C ALA A 246 -28.74 2.65 8.72
N SER A 247 -29.07 2.92 9.99
CA SER A 247 -30.02 3.96 10.36
C SER A 247 -29.48 5.36 9.99
N LYS A 248 -28.17 5.55 10.18
CA LYS A 248 -27.42 6.75 9.80
C LYS A 248 -25.98 6.43 9.40
N TRP A 249 -25.46 7.25 8.51
CA TRP A 249 -24.07 7.27 8.08
C TRP A 249 -23.41 8.57 8.50
N GLY A 250 -22.22 8.48 9.04
CA GLY A 250 -21.39 9.63 9.45
C GLY A 250 -20.16 9.77 8.57
N LYS A 251 -19.91 10.99 8.06
CA LYS A 251 -18.70 11.32 7.30
C LYS A 251 -17.57 11.64 8.25
N LEU A 252 -16.47 10.95 8.11
CA LEU A 252 -15.26 11.17 8.90
C LEU A 252 -14.59 12.51 8.51
N LYS A 253 -14.16 13.29 9.50
CA LYS A 253 -13.40 14.54 9.31
C LYS A 253 -12.08 14.31 8.56
N SER A 254 -11.49 13.14 8.72
CA SER A 254 -10.26 12.74 8.03
C SER A 254 -10.38 12.66 6.50
N GLY A 255 -11.60 12.70 5.96
CA GLY A 255 -11.84 12.48 4.53
C GLY A 255 -11.83 11.03 4.09
N ALA A 256 -11.54 10.08 4.99
CA ALA A 256 -11.43 8.65 4.65
C ALA A 256 -12.73 8.04 4.10
N GLY A 257 -13.89 8.66 4.40
CA GLY A 257 -15.18 8.22 3.88
C GLY A 257 -16.29 8.24 4.92
N TRP A 258 -17.25 7.34 4.76
CA TRP A 258 -18.45 7.22 5.57
C TRP A 258 -18.45 5.94 6.38
N ILE A 259 -18.88 6.01 7.63
CA ILE A 259 -19.09 4.86 8.52
C ILE A 259 -20.56 4.78 8.95
N SER A 260 -21.03 3.57 9.23
CA SER A 260 -22.34 3.38 9.87
C SER A 260 -22.26 3.88 11.32
N LEU A 261 -23.18 4.76 11.69
CA LEU A 261 -23.29 5.26 13.05
C LEU A 261 -24.00 4.29 14.00
N ASP A 262 -24.60 3.20 13.48
CA ASP A 262 -25.16 2.14 14.30
C ASP A 262 -24.12 1.38 15.13
N TYR A 263 -22.85 1.48 14.73
CA TYR A 263 -21.71 0.87 15.41
C TYR A 263 -20.78 1.89 16.10
N ALA A 264 -21.27 3.14 16.26
CA ALA A 264 -20.53 4.23 16.85
C ALA A 264 -21.37 4.94 17.91
N THR A 265 -20.80 5.18 19.08
CA THR A 265 -21.48 5.86 20.19
C THR A 265 -21.02 7.31 20.25
N LYS A 266 -21.92 8.28 20.26
CA LYS A 266 -21.59 9.70 20.46
C LYS A 266 -20.98 9.88 21.84
N THR A 267 -19.88 10.64 21.92
CA THR A 267 -19.15 10.93 23.17
C THR A 267 -19.26 12.39 23.55
#